data_c22f4167e62b5a98004e3b2f89f3b1a2
#
_entry.id   c22f4167e62b5a98004e3b2f89f3b1a2
#
_cell.length_a   1.000
_cell.length_b   1.000
_cell.length_c   1.000
_cell.angle_alpha   90.00
_cell.angle_beta   90.00
_cell.angle_gamma   90.00
#
_symmetry.space_group_name_H-M   'P 1'
#
loop_
_entity.id
_entity.type
_entity.pdbx_description
1 polymer ?
#
loop_
_entity_poly.entity_id
_entity_poly.type
_entity_poly.pdbx_seq_one_letter_code
_entity_poly.pdbx_strand_id
1 'polypeptide(L)'
;MTENQNAQTDRTVAFLVASEGIERVELTEPWDAVIGDGHTALLVSTEPGEAGLVDHLTPAGTQEVDRTTGEVTAADIDVLVLPGGVANPDALRRDEQAVALVKEMVEAGKPVLAICHAPWVLAEADVVRGRRVTSYPSLRTDL
;
A
#
# COMPACT_ATOMS: atom_id res chain seq x y z
N MET A 1 28.44 11.00 29.86
CA MET A 1 27.40 10.01 29.51
C MET A 1 26.59 10.61 28.38
N THR A 2 26.93 10.24 27.17
CA THR A 2 26.10 10.55 26.01
C THR A 2 25.13 9.41 25.83
N GLU A 3 23.90 9.57 26.33
CA GLU A 3 22.80 8.75 25.91
C GLU A 3 22.56 9.07 24.44
N ASN A 4 23.01 8.17 23.60
CA ASN A 4 22.63 8.14 22.19
C ASN A 4 21.17 7.67 22.16
N GLN A 5 20.27 8.54 22.52
CA GLN A 5 18.85 8.38 22.20
C GLN A 5 18.72 8.63 20.71
N ASN A 6 18.94 7.57 19.95
CA ASN A 6 18.40 7.47 18.61
C ASN A 6 16.89 7.42 18.79
N ALA A 7 16.28 8.57 19.04
CA ALA A 7 14.84 8.71 19.06
C ALA A 7 14.38 8.36 17.64
N GLN A 8 13.96 7.11 17.44
CA GLN A 8 13.39 6.66 16.20
C GLN A 8 12.17 7.53 15.94
N THR A 9 12.27 8.38 14.91
CA THR A 9 11.19 9.28 14.55
C THR A 9 10.00 8.45 14.09
N ASP A 10 8.82 8.65 14.71
CA ASP A 10 7.58 8.04 14.25
C ASP A 10 7.32 8.39 12.78
N ARG A 11 7.07 7.38 11.98
CA ARG A 11 6.75 7.49 10.56
C ARG A 11 5.32 7.08 10.32
N THR A 12 4.67 7.74 9.39
CA THR A 12 3.34 7.34 8.91
C THR A 12 3.51 6.42 7.71
N VAL A 13 3.13 5.17 7.87
CA VAL A 13 3.13 4.15 6.83
C VAL A 13 1.68 3.91 6.40
N ALA A 14 1.34 4.33 5.19
CA ALA A 14 0.02 4.11 4.64
C ALA A 14 -0.02 2.82 3.83
N PHE A 15 -1.08 2.07 4.02
CA PHE A 15 -1.43 0.87 3.25
C PHE A 15 -2.58 1.25 2.33
N LEU A 16 -2.34 1.28 1.03
CA LEU A 16 -3.32 1.69 0.03
C LEU A 16 -3.99 0.46 -0.58
N VAL A 17 -5.30 0.41 -0.45
CA VAL A 17 -6.11 -0.74 -0.87
C VAL A 17 -7.42 -0.29 -1.56
N ALA A 18 -7.99 -1.16 -2.37
CA ALA A 18 -9.38 -1.06 -2.80
C ALA A 18 -10.33 -1.46 -1.67
N SER A 19 -11.63 -1.49 -1.93
CA SER A 19 -12.62 -1.83 -0.91
C SER A 19 -12.69 -3.32 -0.57
N GLU A 20 -12.13 -4.18 -1.41
CA GLU A 20 -12.18 -5.64 -1.23
C GLU A 20 -11.07 -6.36 -2.00
N GLY A 21 -10.94 -7.67 -1.75
CA GLY A 21 -10.03 -8.53 -2.48
C GLY A 21 -8.57 -8.41 -2.07
N ILE A 22 -8.32 -7.92 -0.85
CA ILE A 22 -6.98 -7.74 -0.30
C ILE A 22 -6.51 -9.06 0.27
N GLU A 23 -5.36 -9.57 -0.19
CA GLU A 23 -4.74 -10.74 0.44
C GLU A 23 -4.38 -10.43 1.88
N ARG A 24 -5.01 -11.12 2.82
CA ARG A 24 -4.97 -10.80 4.25
C ARG A 24 -3.56 -10.72 4.80
N VAL A 25 -2.74 -11.73 4.58
CA VAL A 25 -1.37 -11.78 5.15
C VAL A 25 -0.45 -10.69 4.60
N GLU A 26 -0.71 -10.23 3.39
CA GLU A 26 0.08 -9.16 2.75
C GLU A 26 -0.26 -7.77 3.32
N LEU A 27 -1.38 -7.64 3.99
CA LEU A 27 -1.74 -6.48 4.77
C LEU A 27 -1.32 -6.65 6.24
N THR A 28 -1.73 -7.74 6.88
CA THR A 28 -1.61 -7.90 8.34
C THR A 28 -0.17 -8.08 8.83
N GLU A 29 0.65 -8.84 8.12
CA GLU A 29 2.05 -9.07 8.53
C GLU A 29 2.89 -7.77 8.46
N PRO A 30 2.89 -7.02 7.36
CA PRO A 30 3.59 -5.73 7.33
C PRO A 30 2.99 -4.70 8.30
N TRP A 31 1.67 -4.71 8.48
CA TRP A 31 0.97 -3.84 9.43
C TRP A 31 1.48 -4.04 10.86
N ASP A 32 1.52 -5.29 11.30
CA ASP A 32 1.99 -5.64 12.64
C ASP A 32 3.47 -5.29 12.82
N ALA A 33 4.28 -5.47 11.80
CA ALA A 33 5.69 -5.07 11.82
C ALA A 33 5.86 -3.56 11.98
N VAL A 34 5.08 -2.76 11.26
CA VAL A 34 5.09 -1.29 11.36
C VAL A 34 4.74 -0.83 12.77
N ILE A 35 3.67 -1.37 13.35
CA ILE A 35 3.23 -1.04 14.70
C ILE A 35 4.25 -1.53 15.73
N GLY A 36 4.76 -2.74 15.58
CA GLY A 36 5.75 -3.32 16.47
C GLY A 36 7.06 -2.53 16.51
N ASP A 37 7.37 -1.82 15.44
CA ASP A 37 8.57 -0.97 15.32
C ASP A 37 8.34 0.48 15.78
N GLY A 38 7.16 0.78 16.31
CA GLY A 38 6.82 2.09 16.89
C GLY A 38 6.36 3.13 15.87
N HIS A 39 5.97 2.71 14.68
CA HIS A 39 5.44 3.61 13.65
C HIS A 39 3.91 3.60 13.61
N THR A 40 3.35 4.59 12.93
CA THR A 40 1.91 4.70 12.71
C THR A 40 1.52 4.00 11.42
N ALA A 41 0.59 3.06 11.50
CA ALA A 41 -0.03 2.42 10.34
C ALA A 41 -1.38 3.09 10.02
N LEU A 42 -1.63 3.34 8.75
CA LEU A 42 -2.84 4.02 8.27
C LEU A 42 -3.42 3.23 7.10
N LEU A 43 -4.65 2.76 7.20
CA LEU A 43 -5.34 2.11 6.08
C LEU A 43 -6.07 3.15 5.24
N VAL A 44 -5.63 3.30 4.01
CA VAL A 44 -6.20 4.20 3.01
C VAL A 44 -6.90 3.38 1.95
N SER A 45 -8.18 3.65 1.72
CA SER A 45 -8.95 2.94 0.71
C SER A 45 -9.70 3.91 -0.22
N THR A 46 -10.22 3.36 -1.30
CA THR A 46 -11.05 4.09 -2.27
C THR A 46 -12.42 4.44 -1.70
N GLU A 47 -12.87 3.72 -0.67
CA GLU A 47 -14.16 3.92 -0.03
C GLU A 47 -14.03 3.89 1.50
N PRO A 48 -14.89 4.61 2.23
CA PRO A 48 -14.91 4.56 3.69
C PRO A 48 -15.54 3.25 4.19
N GLY A 49 -15.41 2.99 5.48
CA GLY A 49 -16.00 1.84 6.15
C GLY A 49 -14.98 0.74 6.38
N GLU A 50 -15.23 -0.44 5.89
CA GLU A 50 -14.37 -1.62 6.06
C GLU A 50 -13.90 -2.15 4.71
N ALA A 51 -12.63 -2.50 4.62
CA ALA A 51 -12.05 -3.16 3.46
C ALA A 51 -12.07 -4.68 3.64
N GLY A 52 -12.53 -5.41 2.63
CA GLY A 52 -12.68 -6.87 2.65
C GLY A 52 -11.38 -7.61 2.37
N LEU A 53 -11.01 -8.50 3.28
CA LEU A 53 -9.82 -9.34 3.18
C LEU A 53 -10.17 -10.73 2.63
N VAL A 54 -9.20 -11.35 1.96
CA VAL A 54 -9.32 -12.71 1.45
C VAL A 54 -8.09 -13.54 1.80
N ASP A 55 -8.27 -14.83 1.92
CA ASP A 55 -7.22 -15.84 1.83
C ASP A 55 -7.36 -16.50 0.45
N HIS A 56 -6.59 -16.05 -0.51
CA HIS A 56 -6.75 -16.34 -1.94
C HIS A 56 -8.11 -15.86 -2.47
N LEU A 57 -9.10 -16.73 -2.52
CA LEU A 57 -10.46 -16.41 -2.99
C LEU A 57 -11.50 -16.51 -1.88
N THR A 58 -11.10 -16.95 -0.69
CA THR A 58 -12.01 -17.17 0.44
C THR A 58 -12.08 -15.90 1.31
N PRO A 59 -13.27 -15.39 1.62
CA PRO A 59 -13.40 -14.25 2.54
C PRO A 59 -12.69 -14.52 3.88
N ALA A 60 -11.91 -13.57 4.36
CA ALA A 60 -11.04 -13.69 5.55
C ALA A 60 -11.17 -12.51 6.51
N GLY A 61 -12.33 -11.90 6.58
CA GLY A 61 -12.61 -10.79 7.48
C GLY A 61 -12.52 -9.43 6.81
N THR A 62 -12.48 -8.40 7.63
CA THR A 62 -12.41 -7.00 7.20
C THR A 62 -11.44 -6.22 8.06
N GLN A 63 -11.02 -5.06 7.58
CA GLN A 63 -10.26 -4.09 8.35
C GLN A 63 -10.85 -2.70 8.16
N GLU A 64 -10.96 -1.96 9.25
CA GLU A 64 -11.51 -0.59 9.24
C GLU A 64 -10.60 0.35 8.44
N VAL A 65 -11.22 1.15 7.58
CA VAL A 65 -10.54 2.17 6.78
C VAL A 65 -10.36 3.43 7.62
N ASP A 66 -9.14 3.92 7.70
CA ASP A 66 -8.83 5.14 8.45
C ASP A 66 -9.09 6.40 7.64
N ARG A 67 -8.74 6.38 6.35
CA ARG A 67 -8.90 7.50 5.40
C ARG A 67 -9.26 6.98 4.02
N THR A 68 -9.94 7.81 3.26
CA THR A 68 -10.12 7.57 1.83
C THR A 68 -9.01 8.24 1.02
N THR A 69 -8.84 7.82 -0.23
CA THR A 69 -7.84 8.38 -1.15
C THR A 69 -8.01 9.88 -1.37
N GLY A 70 -9.23 10.41 -1.25
CA GLY A 70 -9.51 11.84 -1.35
C GLY A 70 -9.12 12.65 -0.11
N GLU A 71 -8.82 11.99 1.00
CA GLU A 71 -8.52 12.64 2.30
C GLU A 71 -7.03 12.72 2.61
N VAL A 72 -6.17 12.14 1.79
CA VAL A 72 -4.71 12.09 1.99
C VAL A 72 -3.96 12.60 0.76
N THR A 73 -2.76 13.13 1.02
CA THR A 73 -1.79 13.47 -0.02
C THR A 73 -0.45 12.81 0.29
N ALA A 74 0.47 12.82 -0.67
CA ALA A 74 1.83 12.31 -0.44
C ALA A 74 2.57 13.02 0.70
N ALA A 75 2.21 14.27 1.00
CA ALA A 75 2.78 15.02 2.13
C ALA A 75 2.42 14.44 3.50
N ASP A 76 1.29 13.73 3.60
CA ASP A 76 0.80 13.13 4.85
C ASP A 76 1.46 11.78 5.16
N ILE A 77 2.20 11.21 4.21
CA ILE A 77 2.68 9.82 4.23
C ILE A 77 4.19 9.79 4.06
N ASP A 78 4.87 8.98 4.88
CA ASP A 78 6.32 8.76 4.77
C ASP A 78 6.65 7.56 3.89
N VAL A 79 5.86 6.49 4.00
CA VAL A 79 6.03 5.24 3.24
C VAL A 79 4.67 4.74 2.78
N LEU A 80 4.59 4.30 1.54
CA LEU A 80 3.38 3.70 0.98
C LEU A 80 3.59 2.20 0.75
N VAL A 81 2.67 1.38 1.27
CA VAL A 81 2.63 -0.06 1.06
C VAL A 81 1.39 -0.42 0.24
N LEU A 82 1.59 -1.20 -0.79
CA LEU A 82 0.54 -1.72 -1.66
C LEU A 82 0.42 -3.24 -1.44
N PRO A 83 -0.48 -3.70 -0.56
CA PRO A 83 -0.79 -5.13 -0.45
C PRO A 83 -1.34 -5.67 -1.77
N GLY A 84 -1.24 -6.97 -1.95
CA GLY A 84 -1.70 -7.62 -3.16
C GLY A 84 -3.09 -8.25 -3.04
N GLY A 85 -3.20 -9.47 -3.46
CA GLY A 85 -4.39 -10.12 -3.95
C GLY A 85 -4.52 -9.84 -5.44
N VAL A 86 -5.49 -10.41 -6.12
CA VAL A 86 -5.73 -10.12 -7.53
C VAL A 86 -6.78 -9.01 -7.68
N ALA A 87 -7.91 -9.15 -7.03
CA ALA A 87 -9.03 -8.21 -7.17
C ALA A 87 -8.70 -6.82 -6.60
N ASN A 88 -7.94 -6.75 -5.51
CA ASN A 88 -7.54 -5.49 -4.91
C ASN A 88 -6.72 -4.60 -5.88
N PRO A 89 -5.56 -5.03 -6.41
CA PRO A 89 -4.81 -4.20 -7.35
C PRO A 89 -5.55 -3.96 -8.66
N ASP A 90 -6.35 -4.91 -9.13
CA ASP A 90 -7.14 -4.75 -10.34
C ASP A 90 -8.18 -3.61 -10.21
N ALA A 91 -8.86 -3.54 -9.08
CA ALA A 91 -9.77 -2.44 -8.79
C ALA A 91 -9.02 -1.13 -8.54
N LEU A 92 -7.92 -1.18 -7.79
CA LEU A 92 -7.15 -0.01 -7.38
C LEU A 92 -6.54 0.73 -8.58
N ARG A 93 -6.05 0.01 -9.58
CA ARG A 93 -5.47 0.62 -10.80
C ARG A 93 -6.48 1.43 -11.62
N ARG A 94 -7.77 1.26 -11.38
CA ARG A 94 -8.86 2.00 -12.05
C ARG A 94 -9.29 3.25 -11.28
N ASP A 95 -8.82 3.42 -10.06
CA ASP A 95 -9.12 4.59 -9.24
C ASP A 95 -8.09 5.69 -9.50
N GLU A 96 -8.53 6.81 -10.06
CA GLU A 96 -7.63 7.90 -10.46
C GLU A 96 -6.91 8.53 -9.27
N GLN A 97 -7.57 8.66 -8.12
CA GLN A 97 -6.98 9.25 -6.92
C GLN A 97 -5.93 8.31 -6.32
N ALA A 98 -6.18 6.99 -6.31
CA ALA A 98 -5.22 6.00 -5.85
C ALA A 98 -3.96 6.00 -6.73
N VAL A 99 -4.14 5.98 -8.04
CA VAL A 99 -3.02 6.01 -9.01
C VAL A 99 -2.24 7.31 -8.88
N ALA A 100 -2.92 8.44 -8.72
CA ALA A 100 -2.26 9.74 -8.52
C ALA A 100 -1.44 9.76 -7.22
N LEU A 101 -1.94 9.19 -6.13
CA LEU A 101 -1.21 9.11 -4.87
C LEU A 101 0.08 8.30 -5.01
N VAL A 102 0.03 7.15 -5.69
CA VAL A 102 1.22 6.34 -5.98
C VAL A 102 2.25 7.14 -6.77
N LYS A 103 1.81 7.82 -7.81
CA LYS A 103 2.69 8.66 -8.64
C LYS A 103 3.33 9.79 -7.85
N GLU A 104 2.56 10.49 -7.04
CA GLU A 104 3.06 11.57 -6.18
C GLU A 104 4.10 11.08 -5.18
N MET A 105 3.90 9.91 -4.57
CA MET A 105 4.86 9.29 -3.65
C MET A 105 6.20 9.01 -4.33
N VAL A 106 6.16 8.42 -5.53
CA VAL A 106 7.39 8.13 -6.30
C VAL A 106 8.08 9.41 -6.73
N GLU A 107 7.35 10.39 -7.23
CA GLU A 107 7.91 11.69 -7.64
C GLU A 107 8.51 12.47 -6.46
N ALA A 108 7.95 12.31 -5.26
CA ALA A 108 8.51 12.90 -4.04
C ALA A 108 9.75 12.15 -3.50
N GLY A 109 10.16 11.06 -4.14
CA GLY A 109 11.29 10.25 -3.70
C GLY A 109 11.01 9.44 -2.43
N LYS A 110 9.74 9.23 -2.09
CA LYS A 110 9.32 8.45 -0.91
C LYS A 110 9.23 6.96 -1.25
N PRO A 111 9.53 6.06 -0.29
CA PRO A 111 9.45 4.62 -0.52
C PRO A 111 8.03 4.16 -0.85
N VAL A 112 7.93 3.31 -1.87
CA VAL A 112 6.71 2.59 -2.22
C VAL A 112 7.04 1.11 -2.32
N LEU A 113 6.34 0.29 -1.53
CA LEU A 113 6.52 -1.16 -1.47
C LEU A 113 5.28 -1.84 -2.03
N ALA A 114 5.45 -2.70 -3.01
CA ALA A 114 4.36 -3.40 -3.67
C ALA A 114 4.57 -4.91 -3.60
N ILE A 115 3.50 -5.64 -3.30
CA ILE A 115 3.54 -7.09 -3.07
C ILE A 115 2.61 -7.77 -4.08
N CYS A 116 3.02 -8.95 -4.57
CA CYS A 116 2.20 -9.86 -5.37
C CYS A 116 1.74 -9.20 -6.68
N HIS A 117 0.42 -8.96 -6.84
CA HIS A 117 -0.15 -8.31 -8.03
C HIS A 117 -0.20 -6.77 -7.91
N ALA A 118 0.18 -6.20 -6.77
CA ALA A 118 0.18 -4.75 -6.58
C ALA A 118 1.04 -3.94 -7.57
N PRO A 119 2.12 -4.46 -8.14
CA PRO A 119 2.85 -3.78 -9.21
C PRO A 119 2.02 -3.37 -10.44
N TRP A 120 0.83 -3.93 -10.66
CA TRP A 120 -0.11 -3.40 -11.65
C TRP A 120 -0.43 -1.92 -11.44
N VAL A 121 -0.55 -1.51 -10.17
CA VAL A 121 -0.82 -0.09 -9.84
C VAL A 121 0.38 0.78 -10.18
N LEU A 122 1.59 0.27 -9.98
CA LEU A 122 2.83 0.97 -10.39
C LEU A 122 2.90 1.14 -11.91
N ALA A 123 2.52 0.11 -12.66
CA ALA A 123 2.46 0.18 -14.13
C ALA A 123 1.43 1.22 -14.59
N GLU A 124 0.26 1.25 -13.97
CA GLU A 124 -0.80 2.23 -14.27
C GLU A 124 -0.36 3.67 -13.96
N ALA A 125 0.38 3.86 -12.88
CA ALA A 125 0.95 5.16 -12.51
C ALA A 125 2.13 5.60 -13.39
N ASP A 126 2.58 4.75 -14.31
CA ASP A 126 3.73 4.96 -15.21
C ASP A 126 5.03 5.29 -14.44
N VAL A 127 5.29 4.56 -13.37
CA VAL A 127 6.47 4.77 -12.50
C VAL A 127 7.49 3.64 -12.53
N VAL A 128 7.28 2.61 -13.36
CA VAL A 128 8.19 1.44 -13.43
C VAL A 128 9.26 1.56 -14.51
N ARG A 129 9.10 2.46 -15.46
CA ARG A 129 10.00 2.63 -16.60
C ARG A 129 11.44 2.93 -16.12
N GLY A 130 12.39 2.15 -16.61
CA GLY A 130 13.80 2.28 -16.24
C GLY A 130 14.16 1.74 -14.85
N ARG A 131 13.24 1.05 -14.18
CA ARG A 131 13.44 0.45 -12.85
C ARG A 131 13.50 -1.06 -12.93
N ARG A 132 14.25 -1.66 -12.02
CA ARG A 132 14.21 -3.11 -11.79
C ARG A 132 13.11 -3.38 -10.77
N VAL A 133 12.10 -4.13 -11.19
CA VAL A 133 10.94 -4.45 -10.34
C VAL A 133 10.71 -5.96 -10.33
N THR A 134 10.00 -6.43 -9.32
CA THR A 134 9.51 -7.80 -9.23
C THR A 134 8.01 -7.79 -9.00
N SER A 135 7.38 -8.93 -9.16
CA SER A 135 5.93 -9.08 -9.00
C SER A 135 5.57 -10.54 -8.82
N TYR A 136 4.29 -10.79 -8.65
CA TYR A 136 3.75 -12.13 -8.89
C TYR A 136 4.11 -12.57 -10.32
N PRO A 137 4.51 -13.83 -10.53
CA PRO A 137 5.09 -14.26 -11.82
C PRO A 137 4.21 -13.98 -13.04
N SER A 138 2.89 -14.02 -12.91
CA SER A 138 1.97 -13.80 -14.04
C SER A 138 2.00 -12.37 -14.59
N LEU A 139 2.55 -11.41 -13.86
CA LEU A 139 2.62 -10.00 -14.27
C LEU A 139 3.90 -9.67 -15.05
N ARG A 140 4.78 -10.61 -15.21
CA ARG A 140 6.11 -10.38 -15.80
C ARG A 140 6.05 -9.70 -17.17
N THR A 141 5.07 -10.05 -17.97
CA THR A 141 4.89 -9.48 -19.32
C THR A 141 4.29 -8.08 -19.28
N ASP A 142 3.57 -7.74 -18.21
CA ASP A 142 2.88 -6.46 -18.06
C ASP A 142 3.82 -5.34 -17.60
N LEU A 143 4.92 -5.72 -16.96
CA LEU A 143 5.92 -4.82 -16.40
C LEU A 143 7.15 -4.67 -17.31
#